data_6e9c7d95cb1d7f870ba82339737a9062
#
_entry.id   6e9c7d95cb1d7f870ba82339737a9062
#
_cell.length_a   1.000
_cell.length_b   1.000
_cell.length_c   1.000
_cell.angle_alpha   90.00
_cell.angle_beta   90.00
_cell.angle_gamma   90.00
#
_symmetry.space_group_name_H-M   'P 1'
#
loop_
_entity.id
_entity.type
_entity.pdbx_description
1 polymer ?
#
loop_
_entity_poly.entity_id
_entity_poly.type
_entity_poly.pdbx_seq_one_letter_code
_entity_poly.pdbx_strand_id
1 'polypeptide(L)'
;MIYEFRTYEATPGNLSALNTHLEVAAGLFRKHGLGVLGFWTEEVGTGGQVNYMWIYEDVAERQKKLAAFGSDPAWQKQVAEETAAHGVVVERTHNIMLQPTPYSPEPKMTGNVQELRFYDAMPGKMQPLHDRFANHTMGLFEKHGMANIGYWTETFGTSNRLVYMLGYPSLADREKSWAAFAADPDWQNARAGSEKDGPLVAKLSNIILRPTAYSSRS
;
A
#
# COMPACT_ATOMS: atom_id res chain seq x y z
N MET A 1 0.05 -14.23 8.42
CA MET A 1 0.51 -12.82 8.36
C MET A 1 -0.54 -12.00 7.65
N ILE A 2 -0.88 -10.82 8.15
CA ILE A 2 -1.82 -9.86 7.56
C ILE A 2 -1.19 -8.48 7.49
N TYR A 3 -1.67 -7.65 6.60
CA TYR A 3 -1.20 -6.28 6.40
C TYR A 3 -2.37 -5.32 6.58
N GLU A 4 -2.10 -4.13 7.13
CA GLU A 4 -3.09 -3.07 7.23
C GLU A 4 -2.54 -1.82 6.55
N PHE A 5 -3.09 -1.48 5.37
CA PHE A 5 -2.78 -0.22 4.73
C PHE A 5 -3.67 0.86 5.32
N ARG A 6 -3.05 1.88 5.88
CA ARG A 6 -3.68 2.97 6.60
C ARG A 6 -3.45 4.30 5.91
N THR A 7 -4.52 5.06 5.75
CA THR A 7 -4.48 6.42 5.22
C THR A 7 -4.98 7.39 6.29
N TYR A 8 -4.16 8.36 6.63
CA TYR A 8 -4.56 9.50 7.45
C TYR A 8 -4.77 10.72 6.57
N GLU A 9 -5.97 11.29 6.63
CA GLU A 9 -6.28 12.58 6.01
C GLU A 9 -6.00 13.69 7.01
N ALA A 10 -5.08 14.60 6.66
CA ALA A 10 -4.78 15.75 7.48
C ALA A 10 -5.93 16.77 7.42
N THR A 11 -6.23 17.42 8.54
CA THR A 11 -7.04 18.64 8.49
C THR A 11 -6.36 19.71 7.62
N PRO A 12 -7.12 20.59 6.94
CA PRO A 12 -6.53 21.58 6.03
C PRO A 12 -5.39 22.38 6.67
N GLY A 13 -4.23 22.40 6.01
CA GLY A 13 -3.00 23.08 6.47
C GLY A 13 -2.11 22.26 7.40
N ASN A 14 -2.55 21.10 7.93
CA ASN A 14 -1.83 20.33 8.95
C ASN A 14 -1.03 19.12 8.41
N LEU A 15 -0.82 19.00 7.11
CA LEU A 15 -0.04 17.88 6.56
C LEU A 15 1.39 17.80 7.12
N SER A 16 2.04 18.94 7.35
CA SER A 16 3.37 18.99 7.97
C SER A 16 3.35 18.50 9.42
N ALA A 17 2.37 18.94 10.20
CA ALA A 17 2.17 18.47 11.58
C ALA A 17 1.90 16.96 11.62
N LEU A 18 1.04 16.45 10.71
CA LEU A 18 0.77 15.02 10.57
C LEU A 18 2.04 14.21 10.24
N ASN A 19 2.90 14.70 9.36
CA ASN A 19 4.18 14.03 9.08
C ASN A 19 5.09 13.99 10.31
N THR A 20 5.21 15.09 11.06
CA THR A 20 5.97 15.13 12.31
C THR A 20 5.39 14.17 13.36
N HIS A 21 4.07 14.13 13.49
CA HIS A 21 3.35 13.18 14.34
C HIS A 21 3.72 11.73 14.04
N LEU A 22 3.67 11.34 12.77
CA LEU A 22 3.96 9.97 12.35
C LEU A 22 5.46 9.63 12.45
N GLU A 23 6.36 10.59 12.27
CA GLU A 23 7.78 10.39 12.51
C GLU A 23 8.06 10.01 13.96
N VAL A 24 7.47 10.71 14.93
CA VAL A 24 7.58 10.37 16.35
C VAL A 24 6.88 9.05 16.64
N ALA A 25 5.66 8.85 16.11
CA ALA A 25 4.90 7.62 16.27
C ALA A 25 5.66 6.38 15.77
N ALA A 26 6.44 6.50 14.69
CA ALA A 26 7.25 5.40 14.14
C ALA A 26 8.26 4.84 15.16
N GLY A 27 8.81 5.69 16.04
CA GLY A 27 9.65 5.26 17.17
C GLY A 27 8.88 4.43 18.20
N LEU A 28 7.66 4.86 18.52
CA LEU A 28 6.78 4.16 19.46
C LEU A 28 6.23 2.87 18.85
N PHE A 29 5.97 2.83 17.55
CA PHE A 29 5.58 1.59 16.85
C PHE A 29 6.63 0.50 17.03
N ARG A 30 7.91 0.82 16.83
CA ARG A 30 9.01 -0.13 17.07
C ARG A 30 9.07 -0.59 18.53
N LYS A 31 8.88 0.32 19.50
CA LYS A 31 8.84 -0.01 20.94
C LYS A 31 7.76 -1.06 21.28
N HIS A 32 6.60 -0.98 20.60
CA HIS A 32 5.48 -1.90 20.78
C HIS A 32 5.50 -3.10 19.83
N GLY A 33 6.58 -3.29 19.07
CA GLY A 33 6.72 -4.39 18.13
C GLY A 33 5.70 -4.33 16.98
N LEU A 34 5.20 -3.13 16.65
CA LEU A 34 4.38 -2.90 15.47
C LEU A 34 5.29 -2.85 14.24
N GLY A 35 5.26 -3.92 13.43
CA GLY A 35 5.98 -3.97 12.17
C GLY A 35 5.39 -2.99 11.15
N VAL A 36 6.24 -2.27 10.43
CA VAL A 36 5.81 -1.33 9.39
C VAL A 36 6.61 -1.60 8.11
N LEU A 37 5.91 -1.80 7.00
CA LEU A 37 6.52 -1.94 5.69
C LEU A 37 7.08 -0.60 5.19
N GLY A 38 6.34 0.50 5.39
CA GLY A 38 6.76 1.84 5.00
C GLY A 38 5.74 2.91 5.37
N PHE A 39 6.18 4.17 5.23
CA PHE A 39 5.38 5.38 5.34
C PHE A 39 5.53 6.20 4.06
N TRP A 40 4.42 6.76 3.57
CA TRP A 40 4.40 7.49 2.30
C TRP A 40 3.52 8.74 2.36
N THR A 41 3.93 9.75 1.62
CA THR A 41 3.03 10.79 1.14
C THR A 41 2.55 10.46 -0.28
N GLU A 42 1.41 10.99 -0.69
CA GLU A 42 0.95 10.85 -2.06
C GLU A 42 1.66 11.86 -2.95
N GLU A 43 2.28 11.36 -4.02
CA GLU A 43 2.85 12.21 -5.09
C GLU A 43 1.76 12.57 -6.10
N VAL A 44 0.89 11.61 -6.41
CA VAL A 44 -0.30 11.76 -7.24
C VAL A 44 -1.44 10.99 -6.59
N GLY A 45 -2.51 11.67 -6.26
CA GLY A 45 -3.68 11.11 -5.58
C GLY A 45 -4.57 12.23 -5.04
N THR A 46 -5.15 12.01 -3.87
CA THR A 46 -6.08 12.96 -3.25
C THR A 46 -5.37 14.20 -2.67
N GLY A 47 -4.09 14.07 -2.27
CA GLY A 47 -3.36 15.10 -1.54
C GLY A 47 -3.76 15.17 -0.07
N GLY A 48 -2.93 15.87 0.75
CA GLY A 48 -3.22 16.03 2.17
C GLY A 48 -3.22 14.75 3.00
N GLN A 49 -2.64 13.67 2.48
CA GLN A 49 -2.69 12.34 3.09
C GLN A 49 -1.28 11.81 3.40
N VAL A 50 -1.19 11.05 4.49
CA VAL A 50 -0.05 10.20 4.80
C VAL A 50 -0.54 8.76 4.90
N ASN A 51 0.16 7.88 4.21
CA ASN A 51 -0.14 6.46 4.15
C ASN A 51 0.96 5.67 4.84
N TYR A 52 0.60 4.54 5.44
CA TYR A 52 1.56 3.57 5.96
C TYR A 52 0.97 2.17 5.99
N MET A 53 1.82 1.17 6.02
CA MET A 53 1.38 -0.21 6.04
C MET A 53 1.96 -0.95 7.24
N TRP A 54 1.09 -1.37 8.16
CA TRP A 54 1.43 -2.24 9.27
C TRP A 54 1.44 -3.71 8.87
N ILE A 55 2.23 -4.48 9.60
CA ILE A 55 2.40 -5.92 9.43
C ILE A 55 2.08 -6.60 10.76
N TYR A 56 1.21 -7.63 10.74
CA TYR A 56 0.84 -8.42 11.90
C TYR A 56 0.84 -9.91 11.55
N GLU A 57 1.01 -10.72 12.56
CA GLU A 57 0.84 -12.16 12.41
C GLU A 57 -0.64 -12.50 12.11
N ASP A 58 -1.56 -11.91 12.88
CA ASP A 58 -3.00 -12.08 12.74
C ASP A 58 -3.79 -10.90 13.36
N VAL A 59 -5.12 -11.00 13.34
CA VAL A 59 -6.02 -9.97 13.89
C VAL A 59 -5.92 -9.88 15.43
N ALA A 60 -5.65 -10.98 16.13
CA ALA A 60 -5.52 -10.98 17.57
C ALA A 60 -4.24 -10.25 18.02
N GLU A 61 -3.13 -10.48 17.33
CA GLU A 61 -1.90 -9.74 17.54
C GLU A 61 -2.09 -8.25 17.28
N ARG A 62 -2.76 -7.90 16.18
CA ARG A 62 -3.11 -6.50 15.86
C ARG A 62 -3.86 -5.83 17.03
N GLN A 63 -4.92 -6.46 17.51
CA GLN A 63 -5.72 -5.90 18.61
C GLN A 63 -4.87 -5.70 19.87
N LYS A 64 -4.08 -6.68 20.24
CA LYS A 64 -3.19 -6.62 21.41
C LYS A 64 -2.16 -5.50 21.31
N LYS A 65 -1.45 -5.40 20.18
CA LYS A 65 -0.41 -4.39 19.97
C LYS A 65 -0.99 -2.98 19.90
N LEU A 66 -2.12 -2.78 19.24
CA LEU A 66 -2.77 -1.48 19.17
C LEU A 66 -3.32 -1.02 20.52
N ALA A 67 -3.86 -1.93 21.35
CA ALA A 67 -4.29 -1.61 22.69
C ALA A 67 -3.09 -1.19 23.58
N ALA A 68 -1.97 -1.92 23.52
CA ALA A 68 -0.75 -1.58 24.23
C ALA A 68 -0.16 -0.23 23.79
N PHE A 69 -0.11 0.02 22.50
CA PHE A 69 0.33 1.31 21.94
C PHE A 69 -0.57 2.46 22.36
N GLY A 70 -1.90 2.32 22.24
CA GLY A 70 -2.86 3.37 22.59
C GLY A 70 -2.88 3.73 24.08
N SER A 71 -2.48 2.78 24.95
CA SER A 71 -2.35 3.02 26.41
C SER A 71 -0.96 3.52 26.84
N ASP A 72 0.00 3.64 25.93
CA ASP A 72 1.34 4.15 26.25
C ASP A 72 1.28 5.61 26.68
N PRO A 73 1.74 5.97 27.93
CA PRO A 73 1.74 7.35 28.40
C PRO A 73 2.54 8.31 27.49
N ALA A 74 3.60 7.83 26.83
CA ALA A 74 4.38 8.66 25.92
C ALA A 74 3.57 9.00 24.66
N TRP A 75 2.79 8.06 24.14
CA TRP A 75 1.86 8.30 23.03
C TRP A 75 0.76 9.28 23.43
N GLN A 76 0.11 9.08 24.58
CA GLN A 76 -0.95 9.95 25.07
C GLN A 76 -0.45 11.39 25.29
N LYS A 77 0.76 11.54 25.87
CA LYS A 77 1.40 12.84 26.04
C LYS A 77 1.63 13.52 24.71
N GLN A 78 2.20 12.81 23.72
CA GLN A 78 2.44 13.35 22.38
C GLN A 78 1.16 13.85 21.73
N VAL A 79 0.09 13.06 21.75
CA VAL A 79 -1.21 13.45 21.17
C VAL A 79 -1.76 14.70 21.86
N ALA A 80 -1.63 14.80 23.19
CA ALA A 80 -2.10 15.96 23.94
C ALA A 80 -1.31 17.23 23.60
N GLU A 81 0.02 17.14 23.54
CA GLU A 81 0.91 18.27 23.18
C GLU A 81 0.66 18.74 21.75
N GLU A 82 0.51 17.83 20.81
CA GLU A 82 0.20 18.13 19.42
C GLU A 82 -1.16 18.78 19.25
N THR A 83 -2.20 18.22 19.93
CA THR A 83 -3.55 18.81 19.91
C THR A 83 -3.56 20.21 20.49
N ALA A 84 -2.76 20.48 21.53
CA ALA A 84 -2.64 21.82 22.11
C ALA A 84 -1.95 22.80 21.14
N ALA A 85 -0.97 22.34 20.33
CA ALA A 85 -0.21 23.17 19.40
C ALA A 85 -0.92 23.41 18.07
N HIS A 86 -1.60 22.42 17.52
CA HIS A 86 -2.11 22.41 16.14
C HIS A 86 -3.62 22.15 16.02
N GLY A 87 -4.30 21.86 17.13
CA GLY A 87 -5.67 21.36 17.09
C GLY A 87 -5.74 19.90 16.61
N VAL A 88 -6.86 19.53 16.00
CA VAL A 88 -7.04 18.19 15.42
C VAL A 88 -6.23 18.11 14.13
N VAL A 89 -5.25 17.23 14.11
CA VAL A 89 -4.32 17.05 12.97
C VAL A 89 -4.85 16.02 11.97
N VAL A 90 -5.51 14.97 12.45
CA VAL A 90 -6.11 13.91 11.62
C VAL A 90 -7.60 14.12 11.53
N GLU A 91 -8.10 14.42 10.33
CA GLU A 91 -9.54 14.58 10.08
C GLU A 91 -10.23 13.22 9.98
N ARG A 92 -9.59 12.29 9.25
CA ARG A 92 -10.17 10.97 8.96
C ARG A 92 -9.10 9.90 8.85
N THR A 93 -9.46 8.69 9.22
CA THR A 93 -8.61 7.50 9.08
C THR A 93 -9.33 6.45 8.24
N HIS A 94 -8.68 5.96 7.20
CA HIS A 94 -9.13 4.83 6.39
C HIS A 94 -8.19 3.64 6.60
N ASN A 95 -8.76 2.46 6.67
CA ASN A 95 -8.00 1.22 6.81
C ASN A 95 -8.52 0.17 5.82
N ILE A 96 -7.60 -0.54 5.19
CA ILE A 96 -7.91 -1.77 4.46
C ILE A 96 -7.06 -2.91 5.01
N MET A 97 -7.71 -4.06 5.23
CA MET A 97 -7.02 -5.27 5.70
C MET A 97 -6.71 -6.16 4.52
N LEU A 98 -5.44 -6.54 4.42
CA LEU A 98 -4.86 -7.21 3.28
C LEU A 98 -4.26 -8.55 3.70
N GLN A 99 -4.53 -9.59 2.92
CA GLN A 99 -3.94 -10.92 3.06
C GLN A 99 -3.06 -11.21 1.85
N PRO A 100 -1.80 -11.65 2.03
CA PRO A 100 -0.92 -11.99 0.92
C PRO A 100 -1.52 -13.05 0.03
N THR A 101 -1.35 -12.90 -1.29
CA THR A 101 -1.63 -13.97 -2.24
C THR A 101 -0.56 -15.06 -2.15
N PRO A 102 -0.86 -16.31 -2.56
CA PRO A 102 0.15 -17.39 -2.55
C PRO A 102 1.39 -17.12 -3.39
N TYR A 103 1.30 -16.24 -4.38
CA TYR A 103 2.39 -15.87 -5.27
C TYR A 103 3.07 -14.54 -4.90
N SER A 104 2.60 -13.87 -3.84
CA SER A 104 3.25 -12.63 -3.38
C SER A 104 4.67 -12.89 -2.93
N PRO A 105 5.67 -12.11 -3.40
CA PRO A 105 6.96 -12.12 -2.75
C PRO A 105 6.83 -11.61 -1.31
N GLU A 106 7.83 -11.85 -0.47
CA GLU A 106 7.93 -11.16 0.80
C GLU A 106 8.12 -9.66 0.54
N PRO A 107 7.22 -8.80 1.06
CA PRO A 107 7.26 -7.39 0.71
C PRO A 107 8.53 -6.70 1.18
N LYS A 108 9.22 -6.08 0.23
CA LYS A 108 10.42 -5.29 0.48
C LYS A 108 10.34 -3.97 -0.25
N MET A 109 10.52 -2.87 0.50
CA MET A 109 10.53 -1.54 -0.07
C MET A 109 11.66 -1.38 -1.08
N THR A 110 11.30 -1.02 -2.32
CA THR A 110 12.21 -0.88 -3.44
C THR A 110 11.87 0.36 -4.25
N GLY A 111 12.90 1.08 -4.70
CA GLY A 111 12.75 2.30 -5.50
C GLY A 111 12.44 3.54 -4.66
N ASN A 112 12.41 4.70 -5.32
CA ASN A 112 12.11 6.00 -4.72
C ASN A 112 10.64 6.41 -4.88
N VAL A 113 9.91 5.68 -5.73
CA VAL A 113 8.48 5.85 -6.00
C VAL A 113 7.83 4.48 -5.93
N GLN A 114 6.71 4.38 -5.23
CA GLN A 114 5.87 3.19 -5.22
C GLN A 114 4.52 3.51 -5.84
N GLU A 115 3.91 2.52 -6.45
CA GLU A 115 2.54 2.60 -6.96
C GLU A 115 1.71 1.50 -6.32
N LEU A 116 0.72 1.90 -5.52
CA LEU A 116 -0.29 0.97 -5.00
C LEU A 116 -1.47 0.94 -5.95
N ARG A 117 -1.84 -0.26 -6.39
CA ARG A 117 -2.88 -0.48 -7.40
C ARG A 117 -3.98 -1.38 -6.87
N PHE A 118 -5.21 -1.03 -7.21
CA PHE A 118 -6.42 -1.73 -6.81
C PHE A 118 -7.16 -2.20 -8.06
N TYR A 119 -7.36 -3.50 -8.18
CA TYR A 119 -8.08 -4.13 -9.27
C TYR A 119 -9.33 -4.81 -8.75
N ASP A 120 -10.49 -4.23 -9.00
CA ASP A 120 -11.77 -4.85 -8.71
C ASP A 120 -12.07 -5.85 -9.84
N ALA A 121 -12.01 -7.14 -9.54
CA ALA A 121 -12.28 -8.17 -10.52
C ALA A 121 -13.79 -8.24 -10.85
N MET A 122 -14.10 -8.59 -12.10
CA MET A 122 -15.45 -8.94 -12.48
C MET A 122 -15.95 -10.14 -11.65
N PRO A 123 -17.26 -10.26 -11.39
CA PRO A 123 -17.82 -11.40 -10.67
C PRO A 123 -17.36 -12.74 -11.26
N GLY A 124 -16.83 -13.63 -10.41
CA GLY A 124 -16.30 -14.93 -10.82
C GLY A 124 -14.93 -14.90 -11.55
N LYS A 125 -14.30 -13.72 -11.72
CA LYS A 125 -13.04 -13.58 -12.45
C LYS A 125 -11.80 -13.41 -11.56
N MET A 126 -11.94 -13.53 -10.23
CA MET A 126 -10.80 -13.34 -9.32
C MET A 126 -9.71 -14.39 -9.52
N GLN A 127 -10.08 -15.69 -9.63
CA GLN A 127 -9.09 -16.75 -9.85
C GLN A 127 -8.39 -16.61 -11.21
N PRO A 128 -9.06 -16.39 -12.34
CA PRO A 128 -8.39 -16.10 -13.62
C PRO A 128 -7.45 -14.87 -13.55
N LEU A 129 -7.81 -13.86 -12.74
CA LEU A 129 -6.95 -12.70 -12.52
C LEU A 129 -5.68 -13.09 -11.75
N HIS A 130 -5.79 -13.88 -10.68
CA HIS A 130 -4.65 -14.43 -9.95
C HIS A 130 -3.75 -15.26 -10.84
N ASP A 131 -4.33 -16.15 -11.65
CA ASP A 131 -3.57 -17.01 -12.57
C ASP A 131 -2.77 -16.19 -13.59
N ARG A 132 -3.37 -15.13 -14.14
CA ARG A 132 -2.66 -14.21 -15.04
C ARG A 132 -1.50 -13.51 -14.34
N PHE A 133 -1.68 -13.04 -13.10
CA PHE A 133 -0.60 -12.40 -12.35
C PHE A 133 0.53 -13.37 -12.04
N ALA A 134 0.21 -14.53 -11.49
CA ALA A 134 1.20 -15.53 -11.09
C ALA A 134 2.00 -16.08 -12.28
N ASN A 135 1.34 -16.36 -13.41
CA ASN A 135 1.95 -17.08 -14.52
C ASN A 135 2.58 -16.14 -15.58
N HIS A 136 2.18 -14.87 -15.63
CA HIS A 136 2.61 -13.96 -16.70
C HIS A 136 2.98 -12.57 -16.19
N THR A 137 2.07 -11.88 -15.47
CA THR A 137 2.18 -10.44 -15.25
C THR A 137 3.39 -10.07 -14.42
N MET A 138 3.68 -10.81 -13.34
CA MET A 138 4.80 -10.51 -12.44
C MET A 138 6.15 -10.62 -13.15
N GLY A 139 6.38 -11.69 -13.91
CA GLY A 139 7.63 -11.84 -14.68
C GLY A 139 7.77 -10.77 -15.76
N LEU A 140 6.66 -10.34 -16.37
CA LEU A 140 6.68 -9.24 -17.35
C LEU A 140 6.93 -7.88 -16.68
N PHE A 141 6.44 -7.65 -15.47
CA PHE A 141 6.81 -6.45 -14.71
C PHE A 141 8.32 -6.39 -14.44
N GLU A 142 8.92 -7.48 -13.98
CA GLU A 142 10.38 -7.56 -13.79
C GLU A 142 11.17 -7.35 -15.09
N LYS A 143 10.73 -7.99 -16.19
CA LYS A 143 11.31 -7.80 -17.53
C LYS A 143 11.37 -6.32 -17.95
N HIS A 144 10.38 -5.54 -17.55
CA HIS A 144 10.28 -4.12 -17.86
C HIS A 144 10.72 -3.18 -16.72
N GLY A 145 11.49 -3.68 -15.74
CA GLY A 145 12.11 -2.86 -14.70
C GLY A 145 11.16 -2.36 -13.61
N MET A 146 9.99 -2.98 -13.46
CA MET A 146 9.06 -2.73 -12.36
C MET A 146 9.35 -3.73 -11.24
N ALA A 147 9.70 -3.22 -10.05
CA ALA A 147 9.95 -4.09 -8.90
C ALA A 147 8.64 -4.56 -8.28
N ASN A 148 8.45 -5.88 -8.16
CA ASN A 148 7.31 -6.48 -7.46
C ASN A 148 7.53 -6.36 -5.94
N ILE A 149 6.75 -5.51 -5.26
CA ILE A 149 6.86 -5.34 -3.79
C ILE A 149 5.95 -6.32 -3.07
N GLY A 150 4.70 -6.45 -3.48
CA GLY A 150 3.78 -7.40 -2.87
C GLY A 150 2.41 -7.42 -3.54
N TYR A 151 1.66 -8.50 -3.29
CA TYR A 151 0.34 -8.79 -3.86
C TYR A 151 -0.59 -9.32 -2.78
N TRP A 152 -1.75 -8.71 -2.64
CA TRP A 152 -2.70 -9.03 -1.57
C TRP A 152 -4.12 -9.08 -2.11
N THR A 153 -4.99 -9.76 -1.37
CA THR A 153 -6.45 -9.61 -1.47
C THR A 153 -6.95 -8.80 -0.29
N GLU A 154 -7.95 -7.96 -0.52
CA GLU A 154 -8.63 -7.25 0.55
C GLU A 154 -9.53 -8.23 1.34
N THR A 155 -9.27 -8.37 2.64
CA THR A 155 -10.00 -9.31 3.50
C THR A 155 -11.30 -8.72 4.03
N PHE A 156 -11.27 -7.45 4.42
CA PHE A 156 -12.42 -6.70 4.92
C PHE A 156 -12.52 -5.39 4.13
N GLY A 157 -13.67 -5.15 3.51
CA GLY A 157 -13.94 -3.98 2.68
C GLY A 157 -14.52 -4.37 1.33
N THR A 158 -13.79 -4.18 0.25
CA THR A 158 -14.25 -4.48 -1.10
C THR A 158 -13.93 -5.93 -1.48
N SER A 159 -14.98 -6.73 -1.70
CA SER A 159 -14.83 -8.10 -2.19
C SER A 159 -14.27 -8.15 -3.62
N ASN A 160 -13.61 -9.25 -3.96
CA ASN A 160 -13.01 -9.48 -5.28
C ASN A 160 -11.99 -8.40 -5.70
N ARG A 161 -11.20 -7.90 -4.75
CA ARG A 161 -10.16 -6.91 -5.00
C ARG A 161 -8.78 -7.51 -4.85
N LEU A 162 -7.98 -7.43 -5.91
CA LEU A 162 -6.53 -7.60 -5.88
C LEU A 162 -5.89 -6.24 -5.62
N VAL A 163 -5.01 -6.19 -4.62
CA VAL A 163 -4.19 -5.01 -4.30
C VAL A 163 -2.73 -5.39 -4.52
N TYR A 164 -1.95 -4.54 -5.18
CA TYR A 164 -0.54 -4.81 -5.35
C TYR A 164 0.29 -3.53 -5.40
N MET A 165 1.55 -3.66 -5.02
CA MET A 165 2.47 -2.54 -4.98
C MET A 165 3.69 -2.81 -5.86
N LEU A 166 4.02 -1.83 -6.70
CA LEU A 166 5.20 -1.82 -7.55
C LEU A 166 6.14 -0.70 -7.13
N GLY A 167 7.44 -0.92 -7.33
CA GLY A 167 8.48 0.07 -7.06
C GLY A 167 9.21 0.51 -8.32
N TYR A 168 9.61 1.79 -8.34
CA TYR A 168 10.32 2.41 -9.47
C TYR A 168 11.43 3.33 -8.98
N PRO A 169 12.53 3.50 -9.74
CA PRO A 169 13.55 4.50 -9.43
C PRO A 169 13.00 5.93 -9.48
N SER A 170 12.14 6.24 -10.45
CA SER A 170 11.51 7.55 -10.65
C SER A 170 10.17 7.45 -11.39
N LEU A 171 9.41 8.55 -11.44
CA LEU A 171 8.20 8.66 -12.26
C LEU A 171 8.50 8.48 -13.76
N ALA A 172 9.62 9.01 -14.23
CA ALA A 172 10.04 8.87 -15.62
C ALA A 172 10.33 7.39 -15.97
N ASP A 173 10.95 6.63 -15.06
CA ASP A 173 11.18 5.21 -15.25
C ASP A 173 9.86 4.44 -15.23
N ARG A 174 8.92 4.82 -14.34
CA ARG A 174 7.56 4.27 -14.34
C ARG A 174 6.89 4.39 -15.71
N GLU A 175 6.87 5.60 -16.31
CA GLU A 175 6.25 5.85 -17.60
C GLU A 175 6.87 4.99 -18.70
N LYS A 176 8.20 4.90 -18.75
CA LYS A 176 8.92 4.03 -19.69
C LYS A 176 8.56 2.56 -19.52
N SER A 177 8.55 2.09 -18.28
CA SER A 177 8.25 0.69 -17.95
C SER A 177 6.83 0.31 -18.35
N TRP A 178 5.84 1.15 -18.05
CA TRP A 178 4.46 0.90 -18.45
C TRP A 178 4.26 0.95 -19.98
N ALA A 179 4.92 1.88 -20.69
CA ALA A 179 4.85 1.93 -22.14
C ALA A 179 5.45 0.67 -22.77
N ALA A 180 6.62 0.22 -22.28
CA ALA A 180 7.28 -1.00 -22.77
C ALA A 180 6.46 -2.26 -22.45
N PHE A 181 5.91 -2.38 -21.24
CA PHE A 181 5.03 -3.47 -20.85
C PHE A 181 3.77 -3.55 -21.72
N ALA A 182 3.11 -2.41 -21.95
CA ALA A 182 1.89 -2.37 -22.77
C ALA A 182 2.14 -2.78 -24.23
N ALA A 183 3.33 -2.49 -24.75
CA ALA A 183 3.75 -2.84 -26.12
C ALA A 183 4.29 -4.28 -26.25
N ASP A 184 4.53 -4.98 -25.13
CA ASP A 184 5.11 -6.32 -25.12
C ASP A 184 4.13 -7.36 -25.71
N PRO A 185 4.51 -8.09 -26.78
CA PRO A 185 3.66 -9.14 -27.35
C PRO A 185 3.27 -10.24 -26.37
N ASP A 186 4.17 -10.60 -25.42
CA ASP A 186 3.88 -11.62 -24.41
C ASP A 186 2.76 -11.16 -23.49
N TRP A 187 2.76 -9.87 -23.11
CA TRP A 187 1.65 -9.27 -22.35
C TRP A 187 0.35 -9.26 -23.14
N GLN A 188 0.40 -8.83 -24.40
CA GLN A 188 -0.79 -8.75 -25.25
C GLN A 188 -1.43 -10.12 -25.44
N ASN A 189 -0.61 -11.16 -25.65
CA ASN A 189 -1.06 -12.55 -25.76
C ASN A 189 -1.64 -13.07 -24.45
N ALA A 190 -0.97 -12.85 -23.31
CA ALA A 190 -1.45 -13.26 -21.99
C ALA A 190 -2.78 -12.59 -21.64
N ARG A 191 -2.91 -11.31 -21.95
CA ARG A 191 -4.15 -10.56 -21.77
C ARG A 191 -5.27 -11.12 -22.65
N ALA A 192 -5.04 -11.23 -23.94
CA ALA A 192 -6.04 -11.75 -24.89
C ALA A 192 -6.49 -13.17 -24.53
N GLY A 193 -5.56 -14.04 -24.15
CA GLY A 193 -5.86 -15.40 -23.73
C GLY A 193 -6.70 -15.47 -22.45
N SER A 194 -6.41 -14.63 -21.47
CA SER A 194 -7.15 -14.62 -20.20
C SER A 194 -8.51 -13.90 -20.29
N GLU A 195 -8.70 -13.01 -21.26
CA GLU A 195 -9.91 -12.20 -21.44
C GLU A 195 -10.79 -12.69 -22.63
N LYS A 196 -10.52 -13.89 -23.20
CA LYS A 196 -11.33 -14.46 -24.28
C LYS A 196 -12.83 -14.60 -23.95
N ASP A 197 -13.16 -14.81 -22.68
CA ASP A 197 -14.53 -14.92 -22.16
C ASP A 197 -14.96 -13.63 -21.41
N GLY A 198 -14.45 -12.48 -21.82
CA GLY A 198 -14.74 -11.15 -21.27
C GLY A 198 -13.67 -10.63 -20.33
N PRO A 199 -13.77 -9.35 -19.93
CA PRO A 199 -12.77 -8.68 -19.12
C PRO A 199 -12.63 -9.32 -17.73
N LEU A 200 -11.39 -9.36 -17.21
CA LEU A 200 -11.16 -9.82 -15.84
C LEU A 200 -11.36 -8.72 -14.80
N VAL A 201 -11.10 -7.46 -15.15
CA VAL A 201 -11.11 -6.31 -14.25
C VAL A 201 -12.25 -5.37 -14.60
N ALA A 202 -13.11 -5.09 -13.63
CA ALA A 202 -14.22 -4.15 -13.74
C ALA A 202 -13.76 -2.71 -13.55
N LYS A 203 -12.88 -2.48 -12.57
CA LYS A 203 -12.35 -1.16 -12.23
C LYS A 203 -10.90 -1.25 -11.81
N LEU A 204 -10.13 -0.26 -12.22
CA LEU A 204 -8.75 -0.06 -11.83
C LEU A 204 -8.60 1.32 -11.20
N SER A 205 -7.93 1.38 -10.06
CA SER A 205 -7.46 2.64 -9.47
C SER A 205 -6.05 2.47 -8.91
N ASN A 206 -5.32 3.57 -8.80
CA ASN A 206 -3.96 3.57 -8.27
C ASN A 206 -3.64 4.91 -7.60
N ILE A 207 -2.68 4.86 -6.70
CA ILE A 207 -2.05 6.02 -6.08
C ILE A 207 -0.54 5.92 -6.23
N ILE A 208 0.11 7.06 -6.47
CA ILE A 208 1.56 7.16 -6.53
C ILE A 208 2.06 7.68 -5.19
N LEU A 209 2.96 6.93 -4.60
CA LEU A 209 3.45 7.08 -3.25
C LEU A 209 4.95 7.44 -3.27
N ARG A 210 5.33 8.40 -2.43
CA ARG A 210 6.72 8.76 -2.17
C ARG A 210 7.07 8.41 -0.73
N PRO A 211 8.11 7.56 -0.48
CA PRO A 211 8.54 7.26 0.88
C PRO A 211 8.91 8.53 1.65
N THR A 212 8.46 8.62 2.89
CA THR A 212 8.89 9.67 3.81
C THR A 212 10.33 9.44 4.26
N ALA A 213 10.99 10.48 4.79
CA ALA A 213 12.37 10.38 5.30
C ALA A 213 12.50 9.37 6.45
N TYR A 214 11.44 9.19 7.24
CA TYR A 214 11.38 8.27 8.37
C TYR A 214 10.87 6.86 8.01
N SER A 215 10.51 6.63 6.75
CA SER A 215 10.16 5.30 6.24
C SER A 215 11.40 4.40 6.29
N SER A 216 11.29 3.23 6.92
CA SER A 216 12.39 2.28 6.97
C SER A 216 12.71 1.80 5.56
N ARG A 217 13.91 2.10 5.12
CA ARG A 217 14.49 1.47 3.92
C ARG A 217 15.24 0.24 4.41
N SER A 218 14.55 -0.87 4.48
CA SER A 218 15.19 -2.16 4.79
C SER A 218 15.67 -2.86 3.53
#